data_cda7ec2b06875a3bae1573a2cd4b3490
#
_entry.id   cda7ec2b06875a3bae1573a2cd4b3490
#
_cell.length_a   1.000
_cell.length_b   1.000
_cell.length_c   1.000
_cell.angle_alpha   90.00
_cell.angle_beta   90.00
_cell.angle_gamma   90.00
#
_symmetry.space_group_name_H-M   'P 1'
#
loop_
_entity.id
_entity.type
_entity.pdbx_description
1 polymer ?
#
loop_
_entity_poly.entity_id
_entity_poly.type
_entity_poly.pdbx_seq_one_letter_code
_entity_poly.pdbx_strand_id
1 'polypeptide(L)'
;VSDVNQRLVDQYTEIARLAGALAHEIKNPLSTIRLNMELLAEDFSQDPENPLYRRALNKVKVVQQECQRLQDLLDDFLNFAKVRRLNLEPTNLNHQVRQVLGFFQPKAKESNIEIIDYLASDLPMVLLDRKAFDGALLNLLLNAQQAMPNGGQLVVRTSGARDGVALDLIDTGCGMDAHTLSHLFEAFFSTKRGGTGLGLATARKIVEAHGGQIRVQSELGRGTQFTITLPVPAQLTAGAVTGQLPGPSQP
;
A
#
# COMPACT_ATOMS: atom_id res chain seq x y z
N VAL A 1 -30.24 0.86 15.89
CA VAL A 1 -29.13 1.12 14.93
C VAL A 1 -27.78 0.86 15.59
N SER A 2 -27.58 1.27 16.85
CA SER A 2 -26.32 1.06 17.60
C SER A 2 -25.99 -0.43 17.82
N ASP A 3 -26.97 -1.25 18.13
CA ASP A 3 -26.80 -2.67 18.48
C ASP A 3 -26.43 -3.55 17.27
N VAL A 4 -26.96 -3.24 16.09
CA VAL A 4 -26.63 -3.94 14.84
C VAL A 4 -25.22 -3.62 14.39
N ASN A 5 -24.81 -2.35 14.49
CA ASN A 5 -23.44 -1.95 14.18
C ASN A 5 -22.42 -2.58 15.14
N GLN A 6 -22.76 -2.68 16.43
CA GLN A 6 -21.88 -3.31 17.41
C GLN A 6 -21.70 -4.80 17.11
N ARG A 7 -22.77 -5.54 16.80
CA ARG A 7 -22.70 -6.96 16.43
C ARG A 7 -21.89 -7.20 15.15
N LEU A 8 -22.00 -6.32 14.17
CA LEU A 8 -21.19 -6.38 12.95
C LEU A 8 -19.70 -6.18 13.27
N VAL A 9 -19.36 -5.18 14.09
CA VAL A 9 -17.97 -4.94 14.52
C VAL A 9 -17.42 -6.14 15.28
N ASP A 10 -18.21 -6.74 16.18
CA ASP A 10 -17.81 -7.92 16.96
C ASP A 10 -17.58 -9.13 16.05
N GLN A 11 -18.46 -9.37 15.07
CA GLN A 11 -18.28 -10.43 14.06
C GLN A 11 -17.03 -10.21 13.21
N TYR A 12 -16.79 -8.99 12.72
CA TYR A 12 -15.56 -8.68 11.96
C TYR A 12 -14.30 -8.88 12.80
N THR A 13 -14.35 -8.51 14.09
CA THR A 13 -13.22 -8.70 15.01
C THR A 13 -12.93 -10.17 15.24
N GLU A 14 -13.95 -11.00 15.38
CA GLU A 14 -13.80 -12.45 15.57
C GLU A 14 -13.26 -13.12 14.29
N ILE A 15 -13.78 -12.74 13.11
CA ILE A 15 -13.25 -13.22 11.83
C ILE A 15 -11.76 -12.83 11.67
N ALA A 16 -11.40 -11.61 12.01
CA ALA A 16 -10.00 -11.16 11.94
C ALA A 16 -9.09 -11.92 12.92
N ARG A 17 -9.59 -12.25 14.12
CA ARG A 17 -8.87 -13.06 15.12
C ARG A 17 -8.65 -14.49 14.64
N LEU A 18 -9.70 -15.12 14.10
CA LEU A 18 -9.63 -16.48 13.55
C LEU A 18 -8.73 -16.53 12.32
N ALA A 19 -8.81 -15.54 11.44
CA ALA A 19 -7.92 -15.41 10.30
C ALA A 19 -6.45 -15.29 10.72
N GLY A 20 -6.17 -14.55 11.80
CA GLY A 20 -4.82 -14.44 12.37
C GLY A 20 -4.25 -15.77 12.87
N ALA A 21 -5.06 -16.56 13.59
CA ALA A 21 -4.65 -17.88 14.08
C ALA A 21 -4.42 -18.86 12.92
N LEU A 22 -5.37 -18.94 11.98
CA LEU A 22 -5.27 -19.77 10.77
C LEU A 22 -4.03 -19.42 9.93
N ALA A 23 -3.75 -18.15 9.77
CA ALA A 23 -2.58 -17.70 9.02
C ALA A 23 -1.27 -18.16 9.67
N HIS A 24 -1.19 -18.11 11.00
CA HIS A 24 -0.01 -18.62 11.69
C HIS A 24 0.17 -20.13 11.49
N GLU A 25 -0.93 -20.88 11.54
CA GLU A 25 -0.92 -22.32 11.29
C GLU A 25 -0.60 -22.69 9.84
N ILE A 26 -0.95 -21.84 8.86
CA ILE A 26 -0.60 -22.04 7.44
C ILE A 26 0.86 -21.61 7.16
N LYS A 27 1.36 -20.56 7.80
CA LYS A 27 2.76 -20.13 7.63
C LYS A 27 3.77 -21.19 8.06
N ASN A 28 3.47 -21.94 9.11
CA ASN A 28 4.36 -22.97 9.63
C ASN A 28 4.66 -24.07 8.59
N PRO A 29 3.69 -24.80 8.00
CA PRO A 29 3.97 -25.80 6.97
C PRO A 29 4.60 -25.19 5.71
N LEU A 30 4.21 -23.96 5.30
CA LEU A 30 4.83 -23.30 4.16
C LEU A 30 6.32 -23.01 4.40
N SER A 31 6.69 -22.58 5.61
CA SER A 31 8.09 -22.35 5.99
C SER A 31 8.88 -23.66 5.99
N THR A 32 8.27 -24.75 6.44
CA THR A 32 8.89 -26.09 6.40
C THR A 32 9.10 -26.57 4.96
N ILE A 33 8.11 -26.39 4.08
CA ILE A 33 8.23 -26.75 2.66
C ILE A 33 9.33 -25.89 2.01
N ARG A 34 9.37 -24.59 2.26
CA ARG A 34 10.40 -23.69 1.73
C ARG A 34 11.79 -24.12 2.15
N LEU A 35 12.01 -24.42 3.43
CA LEU A 35 13.30 -24.89 3.94
C LEU A 35 13.75 -26.19 3.26
N ASN A 36 12.85 -27.19 3.12
CA ASN A 36 13.19 -28.43 2.42
C ASN A 36 13.51 -28.20 0.95
N MET A 37 12.85 -27.23 0.30
CA MET A 37 13.17 -26.87 -1.08
C MET A 37 14.51 -26.14 -1.18
N GLU A 38 14.93 -25.35 -0.19
CA GLU A 38 16.26 -24.74 -0.12
C GLU A 38 17.35 -25.80 -0.03
N LEU A 39 17.20 -26.79 0.85
CA LEU A 39 18.13 -27.91 0.98
C LEU A 39 18.23 -28.74 -0.31
N LEU A 40 17.09 -29.06 -0.94
CA LEU A 40 17.08 -29.74 -2.24
C LEU A 40 17.73 -28.93 -3.35
N ALA A 41 17.58 -27.60 -3.33
CA ALA A 41 18.25 -26.72 -4.30
C ALA A 41 19.78 -26.75 -4.11
N GLU A 42 20.27 -26.78 -2.87
CA GLU A 42 21.69 -26.93 -2.55
C GLU A 42 22.23 -28.27 -3.07
N ASP A 43 21.54 -29.39 -2.79
CA ASP A 43 21.93 -30.71 -3.26
C ASP A 43 22.04 -30.81 -4.78
N PHE A 44 21.04 -30.27 -5.52
CA PHE A 44 21.04 -30.27 -6.98
C PHE A 44 21.97 -29.23 -7.62
N SER A 45 22.50 -28.31 -6.85
CA SER A 45 23.48 -27.31 -7.33
C SER A 45 24.92 -27.85 -7.33
N GLN A 46 25.19 -29.02 -6.71
CA GLN A 46 26.52 -29.60 -6.62
C GLN A 46 27.07 -30.10 -7.97
N ASP A 47 26.22 -30.50 -8.92
CA ASP A 47 26.59 -30.91 -10.28
C ASP A 47 25.72 -30.19 -11.32
N PRO A 48 26.09 -28.95 -11.71
CA PRO A 48 25.30 -28.13 -12.64
C PRO A 48 25.26 -28.71 -14.08
N GLU A 49 26.19 -29.55 -14.43
CA GLU A 49 26.28 -30.17 -15.76
C GLU A 49 25.29 -31.33 -15.93
N ASN A 50 24.81 -31.92 -14.83
CA ASN A 50 23.87 -33.02 -14.86
C ASN A 50 22.46 -32.54 -15.32
N PRO A 51 21.94 -33.01 -16.47
CA PRO A 51 20.64 -32.57 -16.98
C PRO A 51 19.46 -32.89 -16.05
N LEU A 52 19.56 -33.97 -15.25
CA LEU A 52 18.52 -34.35 -14.27
C LEU A 52 18.50 -33.35 -13.12
N TYR A 53 19.68 -32.95 -12.61
CA TYR A 53 19.78 -31.99 -11.52
C TYR A 53 19.28 -30.60 -11.94
N ARG A 54 19.60 -30.18 -13.16
CA ARG A 54 19.09 -28.92 -13.74
C ARG A 54 17.56 -28.91 -13.84
N ARG A 55 16.94 -30.03 -14.26
CA ARG A 55 15.47 -30.17 -14.30
C ARG A 55 14.87 -30.20 -12.91
N ALA A 56 15.49 -30.88 -11.94
CA ALA A 56 15.06 -30.93 -10.56
C ALA A 56 15.11 -29.54 -9.92
N LEU A 57 16.22 -28.82 -10.09
CA LEU A 57 16.41 -27.46 -9.58
C LEU A 57 15.35 -26.48 -10.12
N ASN A 58 14.98 -26.58 -11.40
CA ASN A 58 13.91 -25.76 -11.97
C ASN A 58 12.55 -26.04 -11.31
N LYS A 59 12.23 -27.32 -11.01
CA LYS A 59 11.00 -27.68 -10.30
C LYS A 59 11.02 -27.16 -8.85
N VAL A 60 12.15 -27.29 -8.17
CA VAL A 60 12.34 -26.75 -6.81
C VAL A 60 12.09 -25.25 -6.79
N LYS A 61 12.67 -24.49 -7.73
CA LYS A 61 12.45 -23.05 -7.85
C LYS A 61 10.97 -22.68 -8.04
N VAL A 62 10.23 -23.46 -8.84
CA VAL A 62 8.78 -23.25 -9.02
C VAL A 62 8.04 -23.44 -7.71
N VAL A 63 8.35 -24.49 -6.96
CA VAL A 63 7.71 -24.74 -5.64
C VAL A 63 8.04 -23.62 -4.65
N GLN A 64 9.30 -23.17 -4.61
CA GLN A 64 9.71 -22.04 -3.77
C GLN A 64 8.92 -20.77 -4.10
N GLN A 65 8.74 -20.46 -5.39
CA GLN A 65 7.97 -19.30 -5.84
C GLN A 65 6.49 -19.38 -5.43
N GLU A 66 5.87 -20.57 -5.56
CA GLU A 66 4.48 -20.76 -5.13
C GLU A 66 4.33 -20.69 -3.60
N CYS A 67 5.28 -21.20 -2.83
CA CYS A 67 5.29 -21.04 -1.37
C CYS A 67 5.37 -19.56 -0.96
N GLN A 68 6.27 -18.80 -1.60
CA GLN A 68 6.39 -17.36 -1.35
C GLN A 68 5.08 -16.63 -1.69
N ARG A 69 4.50 -16.95 -2.85
CA ARG A 69 3.21 -16.37 -3.27
C ARG A 69 2.09 -16.64 -2.28
N LEU A 70 2.01 -17.85 -1.72
CA LEU A 70 1.02 -18.19 -0.69
C LEU A 70 1.26 -17.41 0.61
N GLN A 71 2.51 -17.20 1.01
CA GLN A 71 2.85 -16.39 2.17
C GLN A 71 2.43 -14.92 1.95
N ASP A 72 2.74 -14.35 0.79
CA ASP A 72 2.39 -12.98 0.45
C ASP A 72 0.85 -12.77 0.43
N LEU A 73 0.12 -13.72 -0.17
CA LEU A 73 -1.35 -13.71 -0.19
C LEU A 73 -1.95 -13.75 1.22
N LEU A 74 -1.37 -14.58 2.08
CA LEU A 74 -1.81 -14.72 3.46
C LEU A 74 -1.54 -13.43 4.27
N ASP A 75 -0.39 -12.82 4.08
CA ASP A 75 -0.03 -11.55 4.73
C ASP A 75 -0.92 -10.40 4.27
N ASP A 76 -1.19 -10.32 2.97
CA ASP A 76 -2.12 -9.35 2.40
C ASP A 76 -3.55 -9.54 2.95
N PHE A 77 -4.01 -10.79 3.02
CA PHE A 77 -5.30 -11.12 3.61
C PHE A 77 -5.40 -10.72 5.08
N LEU A 78 -4.36 -11.02 5.87
CA LEU A 78 -4.30 -10.60 7.27
C LEU A 78 -4.32 -9.08 7.44
N ASN A 79 -3.59 -8.37 6.60
CA ASN A 79 -3.57 -6.91 6.62
C ASN A 79 -4.93 -6.33 6.22
N PHE A 80 -5.60 -6.94 5.24
CA PHE A 80 -6.95 -6.56 4.83
C PHE A 80 -8.00 -6.88 5.91
N ALA A 81 -7.92 -8.06 6.57
CA ALA A 81 -8.87 -8.51 7.58
C ALA A 81 -8.76 -7.75 8.91
N LYS A 82 -7.57 -7.22 9.25
CA LYS A 82 -7.36 -6.50 10.51
C LYS A 82 -8.26 -5.26 10.61
N VAL A 83 -9.21 -5.29 11.55
CA VAL A 83 -9.90 -4.09 12.00
C VAL A 83 -8.94 -3.32 12.90
N ARG A 84 -8.22 -2.35 12.34
CA ARG A 84 -7.29 -1.53 13.13
C ARG A 84 -8.07 -0.39 13.80
N ARG A 85 -7.97 -0.29 15.12
CA ARG A 85 -8.13 1.01 15.79
C ARG A 85 -6.91 1.82 15.39
N LEU A 86 -7.12 2.86 14.59
CA LEU A 86 -6.04 3.74 14.17
C LEU A 86 -5.51 4.54 15.36
N ASN A 87 -4.20 4.64 15.48
CA ASN A 87 -3.55 5.59 16.39
C ASN A 87 -3.31 6.90 15.63
N LEU A 88 -4.32 7.78 15.63
CA LEU A 88 -4.28 9.03 14.87
C LEU A 88 -3.45 10.09 15.60
N GLU A 89 -2.40 10.58 14.94
CA GLU A 89 -1.51 11.63 15.45
C GLU A 89 -1.43 12.78 14.44
N PRO A 90 -1.33 14.06 14.92
CA PRO A 90 -1.05 15.19 14.04
C PRO A 90 0.24 14.97 13.28
N THR A 91 0.17 14.95 11.95
CA THR A 91 1.27 14.56 11.07
C THR A 91 1.38 15.52 9.89
N ASN A 92 2.61 15.90 9.55
CA ASN A 92 2.90 16.61 8.31
C ASN A 92 2.87 15.62 7.14
N LEU A 93 1.89 15.78 6.23
CA LEU A 93 1.69 14.87 5.10
C LEU A 93 2.92 14.80 4.20
N ASN A 94 3.55 15.94 3.90
CA ASN A 94 4.73 15.97 3.03
C ASN A 94 5.92 15.21 3.63
N HIS A 95 6.10 15.31 4.94
CA HIS A 95 7.15 14.55 5.62
C HIS A 95 6.90 13.04 5.49
N GLN A 96 5.66 12.60 5.72
CA GLN A 96 5.29 11.19 5.61
C GLN A 96 5.44 10.67 4.17
N VAL A 97 4.99 11.45 3.18
CA VAL A 97 5.13 11.12 1.75
C VAL A 97 6.62 10.97 1.39
N ARG A 98 7.48 11.93 1.75
CA ARG A 98 8.93 11.83 1.47
C ARG A 98 9.57 10.60 2.10
N GLN A 99 9.16 10.24 3.30
CA GLN A 99 9.68 9.05 3.98
C GLN A 99 9.36 7.78 3.19
N VAL A 100 8.12 7.61 2.75
CA VAL A 100 7.71 6.44 1.95
C VAL A 100 8.37 6.44 0.58
N LEU A 101 8.48 7.60 -0.08
CA LEU A 101 9.19 7.73 -1.35
C LEU A 101 10.67 7.35 -1.22
N GLY A 102 11.31 7.73 -0.11
CA GLY A 102 12.70 7.33 0.18
C GLY A 102 12.88 5.81 0.25
N PHE A 103 11.94 5.10 0.88
CA PHE A 103 11.95 3.62 0.89
C PHE A 103 11.67 3.01 -0.49
N PHE A 104 10.83 3.65 -1.29
CA PHE A 104 10.46 3.16 -2.62
C PHE A 104 11.52 3.47 -3.69
N GLN A 105 12.35 4.49 -3.49
CA GLN A 105 13.33 4.98 -4.47
C GLN A 105 14.27 3.91 -5.07
N PRO A 106 14.84 2.95 -4.30
CA PRO A 106 15.67 1.90 -4.88
C PRO A 106 14.89 1.05 -5.88
N LYS A 107 13.67 0.65 -5.53
CA LYS A 107 12.79 -0.15 -6.38
C LYS A 107 12.34 0.58 -7.64
N ALA A 108 12.07 1.87 -7.54
CA ALA A 108 11.76 2.72 -8.68
C ALA A 108 12.95 2.76 -9.67
N LYS A 109 14.19 2.92 -9.17
CA LYS A 109 15.42 2.92 -9.99
C LYS A 109 15.63 1.58 -10.70
N GLU A 110 15.44 0.46 -10.01
CA GLU A 110 15.54 -0.88 -10.61
C GLU A 110 14.55 -1.07 -11.75
N SER A 111 13.39 -0.41 -11.67
CA SER A 111 12.33 -0.46 -12.69
C SER A 111 12.43 0.67 -13.72
N ASN A 112 13.49 1.48 -13.73
CA ASN A 112 13.66 2.65 -14.59
C ASN A 112 12.50 3.66 -14.47
N ILE A 113 12.00 3.89 -13.26
CA ILE A 113 10.93 4.84 -12.98
C ILE A 113 11.52 6.11 -12.39
N GLU A 114 11.27 7.24 -13.03
CA GLU A 114 11.61 8.56 -12.54
C GLU A 114 10.51 9.04 -11.58
N ILE A 115 10.88 9.42 -10.36
CA ILE A 115 9.94 10.00 -9.37
C ILE A 115 10.11 11.52 -9.40
N ILE A 116 9.00 12.22 -9.60
CA ILE A 116 8.95 13.69 -9.60
C ILE A 116 7.96 14.12 -8.51
N ASP A 117 8.43 14.91 -7.53
CA ASP A 117 7.56 15.37 -6.45
C ASP A 117 7.31 16.87 -6.50
N TYR A 118 6.02 17.26 -6.39
CA TYR A 118 5.52 18.62 -6.28
C TYR A 118 4.73 18.76 -4.97
N LEU A 119 5.43 18.99 -3.87
CA LEU A 119 4.83 19.03 -2.54
C LEU A 119 4.61 20.48 -2.10
N ALA A 120 3.34 20.89 -1.95
CA ALA A 120 2.98 22.24 -1.51
C ALA A 120 3.58 22.56 -0.13
N SER A 121 4.15 23.77 0.05
CA SER A 121 4.86 24.17 1.28
C SER A 121 3.92 24.34 2.48
N ASP A 122 2.71 24.87 2.25
CA ASP A 122 1.82 25.37 3.30
C ASP A 122 0.59 24.47 3.50
N LEU A 123 0.84 23.17 3.75
CA LEU A 123 -0.25 22.26 4.07
C LEU A 123 -0.48 22.20 5.58
N PRO A 124 -1.76 22.21 6.00
CA PRO A 124 -2.10 21.97 7.39
C PRO A 124 -1.74 20.53 7.81
N MET A 125 -1.56 20.34 9.12
CA MET A 125 -1.38 19.00 9.70
C MET A 125 -2.65 18.17 9.52
N VAL A 126 -2.47 16.87 9.27
CA VAL A 126 -3.56 15.89 9.19
C VAL A 126 -3.45 14.88 10.33
N LEU A 127 -4.54 14.22 10.68
CA LEU A 127 -4.51 13.13 11.64
C LEU A 127 -4.24 11.82 10.90
N LEU A 128 -3.08 11.21 11.15
CA LEU A 128 -2.68 9.93 10.53
C LEU A 128 -2.20 8.92 11.58
N ASP A 129 -2.58 7.67 11.36
CA ASP A 129 -1.80 6.51 11.79
C ASP A 129 -0.70 6.32 10.74
N ARG A 130 0.52 6.74 11.07
CA ARG A 130 1.66 6.77 10.13
C ARG A 130 1.92 5.41 9.50
N LYS A 131 1.94 4.33 10.31
CA LYS A 131 2.23 2.97 9.83
C LYS A 131 1.16 2.45 8.87
N ALA A 132 -0.12 2.71 9.19
CA ALA A 132 -1.21 2.32 8.31
C ALA A 132 -1.16 3.10 7.00
N PHE A 133 -0.95 4.42 7.07
CA PHE A 133 -0.86 5.27 5.90
C PHE A 133 0.33 4.93 4.99
N ASP A 134 1.50 4.63 5.58
CA ASP A 134 2.67 4.14 4.83
C ASP A 134 2.35 2.89 4.02
N GLY A 135 1.65 1.93 4.64
CA GLY A 135 1.21 0.73 3.95
C GLY A 135 0.25 1.01 2.80
N ALA A 136 -0.71 1.94 2.99
CA ALA A 136 -1.63 2.33 1.92
C ALA A 136 -0.90 3.02 0.76
N LEU A 137 0.00 3.95 1.07
CA LEU A 137 0.79 4.65 0.06
C LEU A 137 1.72 3.71 -0.70
N LEU A 138 2.39 2.79 0.00
CA LEU A 138 3.24 1.78 -0.61
C LEU A 138 2.46 0.88 -1.58
N ASN A 139 1.24 0.46 -1.22
CA ASN A 139 0.38 -0.33 -2.12
C ASN A 139 0.10 0.40 -3.44
N LEU A 140 -0.16 1.71 -3.38
CA LEU A 140 -0.39 2.53 -4.58
C LEU A 140 0.89 2.69 -5.42
N LEU A 141 2.04 2.93 -4.76
CA LEU A 141 3.35 3.05 -5.43
C LEU A 141 3.75 1.74 -6.13
N LEU A 142 3.55 0.59 -5.46
CA LEU A 142 3.80 -0.72 -6.04
C LEU A 142 2.86 -1.00 -7.22
N ASN A 143 1.61 -0.55 -7.14
CA ASN A 143 0.68 -0.68 -8.27
C ASN A 143 1.12 0.14 -9.47
N ALA A 144 1.56 1.39 -9.26
CA ALA A 144 2.13 2.25 -10.31
C ALA A 144 3.38 1.62 -10.94
N GLN A 145 4.31 1.09 -10.13
CA GLN A 145 5.50 0.40 -10.63
C GLN A 145 5.15 -0.80 -11.51
N GLN A 146 4.19 -1.61 -11.08
CA GLN A 146 3.75 -2.77 -11.86
C GLN A 146 3.01 -2.39 -13.16
N ALA A 147 2.41 -1.19 -13.22
CA ALA A 147 1.79 -0.67 -14.44
C ALA A 147 2.81 -0.13 -15.45
N MET A 148 4.07 0.07 -15.03
CA MET A 148 5.19 0.61 -15.83
C MET A 148 6.32 -0.42 -16.02
N PRO A 149 6.10 -1.58 -16.64
CA PRO A 149 7.11 -2.65 -16.75
C PRO A 149 8.35 -2.25 -17.56
N ASN A 150 8.23 -1.24 -18.42
CA ASN A 150 9.31 -0.72 -19.26
C ASN A 150 9.90 0.60 -18.73
N GLY A 151 9.63 0.94 -17.47
CA GLY A 151 9.95 2.24 -16.91
C GLY A 151 8.88 3.30 -17.21
N GLY A 152 9.10 4.52 -16.73
CA GLY A 152 8.18 5.64 -16.90
C GLY A 152 8.37 6.72 -15.87
N GLN A 153 7.34 7.54 -15.66
CA GLN A 153 7.35 8.63 -14.67
C GLN A 153 6.24 8.43 -13.66
N LEU A 154 6.56 8.69 -12.40
CA LEU A 154 5.63 8.75 -11.29
C LEU A 154 5.67 10.16 -10.69
N VAL A 155 4.61 10.93 -10.92
CA VAL A 155 4.45 12.26 -10.33
C VAL A 155 3.68 12.14 -9.02
N VAL A 156 4.24 12.70 -7.95
CA VAL A 156 3.63 12.77 -6.62
C VAL A 156 3.38 14.23 -6.29
N ARG A 157 2.12 14.62 -6.09
CA ARG A 157 1.75 16.00 -5.84
C ARG A 157 0.88 16.12 -4.60
N THR A 158 1.17 17.09 -3.74
CA THR A 158 0.28 17.48 -2.65
C THR A 158 -0.28 18.89 -2.86
N SER A 159 -1.51 19.11 -2.44
CA SER A 159 -2.19 20.40 -2.55
C SER A 159 -3.22 20.59 -1.44
N GLY A 160 -3.56 21.85 -1.15
CA GLY A 160 -4.73 22.14 -0.33
C GLY A 160 -6.01 21.76 -1.08
N ALA A 161 -7.00 21.21 -0.37
CA ALA A 161 -8.33 20.93 -0.85
C ALA A 161 -9.35 21.71 -0.02
N ARG A 162 -10.61 21.86 -0.54
CA ARG A 162 -11.65 22.67 0.12
C ARG A 162 -11.88 22.29 1.58
N ASP A 163 -11.85 20.99 1.88
CA ASP A 163 -12.14 20.44 3.21
C ASP A 163 -10.96 19.64 3.79
N GLY A 164 -9.73 19.91 3.33
CA GLY A 164 -8.58 19.16 3.76
C GLY A 164 -7.33 19.31 2.89
N VAL A 165 -6.62 18.21 2.69
CA VAL A 165 -5.46 18.13 1.82
C VAL A 165 -5.65 17.01 0.79
N ALA A 166 -5.04 17.17 -0.38
CA ALA A 166 -5.03 16.16 -1.43
C ALA A 166 -3.61 15.68 -1.71
N LEU A 167 -3.48 14.38 -1.97
CA LEU A 167 -2.27 13.71 -2.46
C LEU A 167 -2.62 13.02 -3.77
N ASP A 168 -1.98 13.42 -4.86
CA ASP A 168 -2.07 12.79 -6.16
C ASP A 168 -0.84 11.92 -6.43
N LEU A 169 -1.08 10.72 -6.95
CA LEU A 169 -0.09 9.82 -7.52
C LEU A 169 -0.45 9.59 -8.98
N ILE A 170 0.40 10.03 -9.90
CA ILE A 170 0.15 10.00 -11.34
C ILE A 170 1.24 9.19 -11.99
N ASP A 171 0.91 8.04 -12.59
CA ASP A 171 1.83 7.20 -13.33
C ASP A 171 1.57 7.31 -14.84
N THR A 172 2.62 7.04 -15.63
CA THR A 172 2.55 6.95 -17.09
C THR A 172 2.46 5.50 -17.56
N GLY A 173 1.83 4.64 -16.77
CA GLY A 173 1.73 3.21 -17.03
C GLY A 173 0.72 2.84 -18.12
N CYS A 174 0.38 1.55 -18.17
CA CYS A 174 -0.55 1.01 -19.16
C CYS A 174 -1.99 1.50 -19.02
N GLY A 175 -2.34 2.14 -17.90
CA GLY A 175 -3.71 2.55 -17.61
C GLY A 175 -4.68 1.38 -17.42
N MET A 176 -5.98 1.70 -17.34
CA MET A 176 -7.04 0.73 -17.08
C MET A 176 -8.22 0.97 -18.02
N ASP A 177 -8.87 -0.11 -18.44
CA ASP A 177 -10.14 -0.07 -19.15
C ASP A 177 -11.32 0.16 -18.18
N ALA A 178 -12.51 0.41 -18.70
CA ALA A 178 -13.70 0.70 -17.91
C ALA A 178 -14.10 -0.46 -16.98
N HIS A 179 -13.90 -1.71 -17.42
CA HIS A 179 -14.18 -2.88 -16.61
C HIS A 179 -13.23 -2.95 -15.40
N THR A 180 -11.94 -2.85 -15.62
CA THR A 180 -10.92 -2.83 -14.56
C THR A 180 -11.16 -1.67 -13.60
N LEU A 181 -11.48 -0.48 -14.13
CA LEU A 181 -11.73 0.72 -13.34
C LEU A 181 -12.95 0.57 -12.41
N SER A 182 -14.00 -0.15 -12.83
CA SER A 182 -15.19 -0.37 -12.01
C SER A 182 -14.97 -1.36 -10.85
N HIS A 183 -14.01 -2.28 -10.98
CA HIS A 183 -13.78 -3.35 -10.00
C HIS A 183 -12.47 -3.22 -9.21
N LEU A 184 -11.63 -2.21 -9.52
CA LEU A 184 -10.25 -2.12 -9.01
C LEU A 184 -10.11 -2.10 -7.48
N PHE A 185 -11.16 -1.72 -6.77
CA PHE A 185 -11.18 -1.72 -5.29
C PHE A 185 -11.90 -2.93 -4.68
N GLU A 186 -12.39 -3.86 -5.50
CA GLU A 186 -12.96 -5.10 -5.01
C GLU A 186 -11.87 -6.03 -4.50
N ALA A 187 -12.11 -6.65 -3.34
CA ALA A 187 -11.17 -7.60 -2.78
C ALA A 187 -11.01 -8.81 -3.71
N PHE A 188 -9.77 -9.27 -3.87
CA PHE A 188 -9.36 -10.37 -4.77
C PHE A 188 -9.49 -10.10 -6.27
N PHE A 189 -9.89 -8.91 -6.67
CA PHE A 189 -9.87 -8.53 -8.08
C PHE A 189 -8.45 -8.14 -8.52
N SER A 190 -7.93 -8.83 -9.52
CA SER A 190 -6.62 -8.53 -10.11
C SER A 190 -6.58 -8.96 -11.58
N THR A 191 -6.06 -8.09 -12.45
CA THR A 191 -5.76 -8.40 -13.84
C THR A 191 -4.33 -8.93 -14.03
N LYS A 192 -3.52 -8.94 -12.96
CA LYS A 192 -2.11 -9.31 -12.97
C LYS A 192 -1.93 -10.78 -12.60
N ARG A 193 -1.07 -11.51 -13.33
CA ARG A 193 -0.67 -12.87 -12.94
C ARG A 193 0.02 -12.82 -11.57
N GLY A 194 -0.54 -13.56 -10.60
CA GLY A 194 0.03 -13.63 -9.26
C GLY A 194 -0.31 -12.46 -8.33
N GLY A 195 -1.06 -11.46 -8.78
CA GLY A 195 -1.56 -10.41 -7.91
C GLY A 195 -2.62 -10.94 -6.94
N THR A 196 -2.55 -10.54 -5.68
CA THR A 196 -3.50 -10.95 -4.63
C THR A 196 -4.86 -10.25 -4.76
N GLY A 197 -4.90 -9.10 -5.42
CA GLY A 197 -6.09 -8.26 -5.54
C GLY A 197 -6.52 -7.58 -4.23
N LEU A 198 -5.66 -7.60 -3.20
CA LEU A 198 -5.97 -7.03 -1.88
C LEU A 198 -5.32 -5.67 -1.64
N GLY A 199 -4.26 -5.32 -2.37
CA GLY A 199 -3.48 -4.10 -2.11
C GLY A 199 -4.29 -2.81 -2.27
N LEU A 200 -5.03 -2.64 -3.37
CA LEU A 200 -5.87 -1.45 -3.61
C LEU A 200 -7.08 -1.41 -2.68
N ALA A 201 -7.72 -2.55 -2.41
CA ALA A 201 -8.82 -2.65 -1.45
C ALA A 201 -8.36 -2.28 -0.03
N THR A 202 -7.15 -2.71 0.37
CA THR A 202 -6.51 -2.34 1.65
C THR A 202 -6.20 -0.85 1.70
N ALA A 203 -5.62 -0.28 0.65
CA ALA A 203 -5.34 1.14 0.57
C ALA A 203 -6.61 1.99 0.74
N ARG A 204 -7.69 1.65 0.02
CA ARG A 204 -8.98 2.31 0.16
C ARG A 204 -9.53 2.22 1.58
N LYS A 205 -9.54 1.03 2.19
CA LYS A 205 -10.00 0.82 3.57
C LYS A 205 -9.23 1.65 4.59
N ILE A 206 -7.92 1.77 4.42
CA ILE A 206 -7.07 2.60 5.28
C ILE A 206 -7.41 4.08 5.11
N VAL A 207 -7.51 4.59 3.89
CA VAL A 207 -7.85 5.99 3.61
C VAL A 207 -9.24 6.33 4.18
N GLU A 208 -10.25 5.47 3.97
CA GLU A 208 -11.60 5.64 4.52
C GLU A 208 -11.59 5.61 6.07
N ALA A 209 -10.77 4.76 6.70
CA ALA A 209 -10.63 4.74 8.14
C ALA A 209 -9.99 6.02 8.72
N HIS A 210 -9.22 6.77 7.92
CA HIS A 210 -8.71 8.11 8.26
C HIS A 210 -9.73 9.23 8.00
N GLY A 211 -10.99 8.89 7.64
CA GLY A 211 -12.02 9.85 7.24
C GLY A 211 -11.78 10.47 5.86
N GLY A 212 -10.83 9.94 5.10
CA GLY A 212 -10.48 10.37 3.77
C GLY A 212 -11.26 9.68 2.66
N GLN A 213 -10.95 10.03 1.43
CA GLN A 213 -11.51 9.44 0.23
C GLN A 213 -10.40 9.17 -0.80
N ILE A 214 -10.47 8.06 -1.53
CA ILE A 214 -9.61 7.77 -2.66
C ILE A 214 -10.44 7.79 -3.95
N ARG A 215 -9.95 8.51 -4.95
CA ARG A 215 -10.52 8.56 -6.30
C ARG A 215 -9.47 8.12 -7.30
N VAL A 216 -9.93 7.66 -8.46
CA VAL A 216 -9.06 7.21 -9.54
C VAL A 216 -9.57 7.74 -10.86
N GLN A 217 -8.64 8.15 -11.73
CA GLN A 217 -8.85 8.46 -13.12
C GLN A 217 -7.81 7.69 -13.92
N SER A 218 -8.22 6.97 -14.95
CA SER A 218 -7.31 6.18 -15.78
C SER A 218 -7.87 6.05 -17.19
N GLU A 219 -6.95 6.03 -18.15
CA GLU A 219 -7.25 5.78 -19.56
C GLU A 219 -6.22 4.78 -20.08
N LEU A 220 -6.70 3.77 -20.80
CA LEU A 220 -5.83 2.73 -21.34
C LEU A 220 -4.74 3.31 -22.24
N GLY A 221 -3.47 2.98 -21.96
CA GLY A 221 -2.30 3.49 -22.67
C GLY A 221 -1.83 4.89 -22.25
N ARG A 222 -2.50 5.55 -21.29
CA ARG A 222 -2.12 6.90 -20.83
C ARG A 222 -1.67 6.96 -19.37
N GLY A 223 -1.93 5.91 -18.60
CA GLY A 223 -1.57 5.83 -17.19
C GLY A 223 -2.73 6.03 -16.25
N THR A 224 -2.41 6.25 -14.98
CA THR A 224 -3.41 6.33 -13.90
C THR A 224 -3.09 7.48 -12.95
N GLN A 225 -4.12 8.17 -12.51
CA GLN A 225 -4.06 9.11 -11.39
C GLN A 225 -4.90 8.60 -10.23
N PHE A 226 -4.28 8.38 -9.08
CA PHE A 226 -4.95 8.20 -7.80
C PHE A 226 -4.91 9.51 -7.03
N THR A 227 -6.05 9.96 -6.52
CA THR A 227 -6.18 11.14 -5.66
C THR A 227 -6.70 10.71 -4.30
N ILE A 228 -5.90 10.90 -3.25
CA ILE A 228 -6.29 10.72 -1.85
C ILE A 228 -6.63 12.08 -1.28
N THR A 229 -7.82 12.23 -0.71
CA THR A 229 -8.20 13.41 0.08
C THR A 229 -8.28 13.04 1.55
N LEU A 230 -7.66 13.84 2.42
CA LEU A 230 -7.66 13.66 3.87
C LEU A 230 -8.27 14.90 4.55
N PRO A 231 -9.18 14.73 5.52
CA PRO A 231 -9.75 15.86 6.22
C PRO A 231 -8.73 16.52 7.14
N VAL A 232 -8.85 17.83 7.30
CA VAL A 232 -8.12 18.60 8.31
C VAL A 232 -9.07 18.91 9.46
N PRO A 233 -8.81 18.42 10.67
CA PRO A 233 -9.63 18.74 11.83
C PRO A 233 -9.65 20.23 12.12
N ALA A 234 -10.82 20.79 12.41
CA ALA A 234 -11.00 22.22 12.72
C ALA A 234 -10.08 22.72 13.85
N GLN A 235 -9.70 21.85 14.77
CA GLN A 235 -8.78 22.15 15.86
C GLN A 235 -7.33 22.41 15.40
N LEU A 236 -6.92 21.86 14.26
CA LEU A 236 -5.58 22.06 13.69
C LEU A 236 -5.50 23.26 12.75
N THR A 237 -6.63 23.76 12.28
CA THR A 237 -6.71 25.01 11.47
C THR A 237 -6.66 26.26 12.34
N ALA A 238 -7.12 26.20 13.58
CA ALA A 238 -7.17 27.36 14.49
C ALA A 238 -5.79 27.77 15.06
N GLY A 239 -4.78 26.89 15.02
CA GLY A 239 -3.44 27.16 15.55
C GLY A 239 -2.51 27.96 14.62
N ALA A 240 -2.88 28.14 13.36
CA ALA A 240 -2.06 28.83 12.37
C ALA A 240 -2.25 30.37 12.32
N VAL A 241 -3.24 30.92 13.05
CA VAL A 241 -3.63 32.35 12.95
C VAL A 241 -3.20 33.18 14.16
N THR A 242 -2.71 32.59 15.25
CA THR A 242 -2.33 33.34 16.46
C THR A 242 -0.82 33.37 16.70
N GLY A 243 -0.07 33.86 15.71
CA GLY A 243 1.29 34.36 15.87
C GLY A 243 1.29 35.87 16.05
N GLN A 244 0.56 36.42 17.02
CA GLN A 244 0.73 37.82 17.42
C GLN A 244 1.99 37.93 18.29
N LEU A 245 3.02 38.54 17.71
CA LEU A 245 4.21 39.01 18.44
C LEU A 245 3.80 39.95 19.56
N PRO A 246 4.32 39.81 20.80
CA PRO A 246 4.16 40.83 21.82
C PRO A 246 4.89 42.11 21.37
N GLY A 247 4.15 43.20 21.24
CA GLY A 247 4.68 44.51 20.96
C GLY A 247 5.68 44.98 22.03
N PRO A 248 6.65 45.82 21.70
CA PRO A 248 7.67 46.30 22.61
C PRO A 248 7.07 47.15 23.71
N SER A 249 7.38 46.81 24.97
CA SER A 249 7.12 47.63 26.13
C SER A 249 7.90 48.94 26.00
N GLN A 250 7.20 50.07 25.99
CA GLN A 250 7.82 51.38 26.09
C GLN A 250 7.98 51.78 27.59
N PRO A 251 8.95 52.66 27.89
CA PRO A 251 9.57 52.90 29.19
C PRO A 251 8.69 53.59 30.23
#